data_969abb62ff4feb6757e8272b38ee0ed4
#
_entry.id   969abb62ff4feb6757e8272b38ee0ed4
#
_cell.length_a   1.000
_cell.length_b   1.000
_cell.length_c   1.000
_cell.angle_alpha   90.00
_cell.angle_beta   90.00
_cell.angle_gamma   90.00
#
_symmetry.space_group_name_H-M   'P 1'
#
loop_
_entity.id
_entity.type
_entity.pdbx_description
1 polymer ?
#
loop_
_entity_poly.entity_id
_entity_poly.type
_entity_poly.pdbx_seq_one_letter_code
_entity_poly.pdbx_strand_id
1 'polypeptide(L)'
;MGFPYTQPSPLEGSGMDASILLNLDIFTLMFMALGGYSLGFITLSIIWSTHREIPGLGLWWWSSLCALAAQSLFFLQAFAPHMAGIWLANLLITLCIALMPLALQRFFGESPNWRAFALFMVIYLLILCWSVLFNDHLKCERG
;
A
#
# COMPACT_ATOMS: atom_id res chain seq x y z
N MET A 1 -29.76 -51.32 -25.70
CA MET A 1 -28.56 -50.92 -24.87
C MET A 1 -28.32 -49.46 -25.04
N GLY A 2 -28.87 -48.62 -24.09
CA GLY A 2 -28.74 -47.19 -24.14
C GLY A 2 -27.54 -46.77 -23.29
N PHE A 3 -26.59 -46.05 -23.87
CA PHE A 3 -25.49 -45.40 -23.15
C PHE A 3 -26.07 -44.23 -22.36
N PRO A 4 -25.80 -44.10 -21.05
CA PRO A 4 -26.16 -42.92 -20.30
C PRO A 4 -25.25 -41.77 -20.71
N TYR A 5 -25.79 -40.75 -21.38
CA TYR A 5 -25.15 -39.47 -21.54
C TYR A 5 -25.06 -38.81 -20.16
N THR A 6 -23.91 -38.88 -19.52
CA THR A 6 -23.59 -38.02 -18.39
C THR A 6 -23.41 -36.61 -18.93
N GLN A 7 -24.44 -35.75 -18.73
CA GLN A 7 -24.29 -34.31 -18.93
C GLN A 7 -23.24 -33.80 -17.93
N PRO A 8 -22.23 -33.05 -18.39
CA PRO A 8 -21.30 -32.36 -17.47
C PRO A 8 -22.12 -31.40 -16.63
N SER A 9 -21.94 -31.45 -15.31
CA SER A 9 -22.64 -30.59 -14.38
C SER A 9 -22.28 -29.13 -14.69
N PRO A 10 -23.26 -28.19 -14.76
CA PRO A 10 -23.04 -26.79 -15.12
C PRO A 10 -22.28 -26.00 -14.04
N LEU A 11 -21.78 -26.64 -12.97
CA LEU A 11 -21.11 -25.99 -11.84
C LEU A 11 -19.57 -25.97 -11.93
N GLU A 12 -18.96 -26.74 -12.83
CA GLU A 12 -17.50 -26.78 -12.98
C GLU A 12 -16.93 -25.63 -13.80
N GLY A 13 -17.73 -24.99 -14.66
CA GLY A 13 -17.31 -23.81 -15.44
C GLY A 13 -17.32 -22.48 -14.67
N SER A 14 -18.16 -22.33 -13.64
CA SER A 14 -18.39 -21.06 -12.98
C SER A 14 -17.29 -20.66 -11.99
N GLY A 15 -16.54 -21.63 -11.46
CA GLY A 15 -15.48 -21.35 -10.49
C GLY A 15 -14.21 -20.77 -11.11
N MET A 16 -13.89 -21.17 -12.32
CA MET A 16 -12.70 -20.71 -13.04
C MET A 16 -12.92 -19.28 -13.59
N ASP A 17 -14.11 -18.99 -14.07
CA ASP A 17 -14.46 -17.65 -14.58
C ASP A 17 -14.51 -16.61 -13.45
N ALA A 18 -15.03 -16.98 -12.28
CA ALA A 18 -15.09 -16.10 -11.13
C ALA A 18 -13.69 -15.72 -10.59
N SER A 19 -12.75 -16.66 -10.58
CA SER A 19 -11.38 -16.39 -10.14
C SER A 19 -10.61 -15.50 -11.11
N ILE A 20 -10.84 -15.68 -12.42
CA ILE A 20 -10.23 -14.83 -13.47
C ILE A 20 -10.78 -13.41 -13.40
N LEU A 21 -12.11 -13.26 -13.26
CA LEU A 21 -12.75 -11.96 -13.11
C LEU A 21 -12.26 -11.24 -11.85
N LEU A 22 -12.16 -11.95 -10.72
CA LEU A 22 -11.68 -11.36 -9.46
C LEU A 22 -10.23 -10.88 -9.57
N ASN A 23 -9.36 -11.64 -10.23
CA ASN A 23 -7.98 -11.24 -10.47
C ASN A 23 -7.90 -10.03 -11.41
N LEU A 24 -8.71 -9.99 -12.45
CA LEU A 24 -8.75 -8.88 -13.39
C LEU A 24 -9.20 -7.59 -12.67
N ASP A 25 -10.19 -7.67 -11.80
CA ASP A 25 -10.68 -6.55 -11.00
C ASP A 25 -9.61 -6.01 -10.05
N ILE A 26 -8.84 -6.90 -9.39
CA ILE A 26 -7.75 -6.49 -8.49
C ILE A 26 -6.64 -5.76 -9.25
N PHE A 27 -6.20 -6.28 -10.40
CA PHE A 27 -5.18 -5.62 -11.22
C PHE A 27 -5.65 -4.26 -11.74
N THR A 28 -6.90 -4.18 -12.19
CA THR A 28 -7.49 -2.93 -12.66
C THR A 28 -7.55 -1.91 -11.53
N LEU A 29 -7.97 -2.32 -10.33
CA LEU A 29 -8.02 -1.45 -9.16
C LEU A 29 -6.63 -0.94 -8.76
N MET A 30 -5.62 -1.82 -8.77
CA MET A 30 -4.22 -1.44 -8.47
C MET A 30 -3.66 -0.46 -9.51
N PHE A 31 -3.98 -0.67 -10.79
CA PHE A 31 -3.55 0.22 -11.87
C PHE A 31 -4.22 1.59 -11.76
N MET A 32 -5.53 1.63 -11.48
CA MET A 32 -6.26 2.89 -11.26
C MET A 32 -5.72 3.65 -10.03
N ALA A 33 -5.41 2.93 -8.95
CA ALA A 33 -4.82 3.53 -7.76
C ALA A 33 -3.43 4.12 -8.07
N LEU A 34 -2.57 3.39 -8.77
CA LEU A 34 -1.26 3.88 -9.18
C LEU A 34 -1.36 5.12 -10.06
N GLY A 35 -2.29 5.12 -11.03
CA GLY A 35 -2.57 6.29 -11.87
C GLY A 35 -3.04 7.50 -11.07
N GLY A 36 -3.97 7.29 -10.12
CA GLY A 36 -4.47 8.35 -9.24
C GLY A 36 -3.36 8.95 -8.36
N TYR A 37 -2.53 8.12 -7.74
CA TYR A 37 -1.37 8.58 -6.95
C TYR A 37 -0.35 9.33 -7.81
N SER A 38 -0.09 8.87 -9.05
CA SER A 38 0.83 9.53 -9.97
C SER A 38 0.34 10.93 -10.35
N LEU A 39 -0.94 11.06 -10.70
CA LEU A 39 -1.55 12.36 -11.02
C LEU A 39 -1.53 13.30 -9.82
N GLY A 40 -1.88 12.81 -8.64
CA GLY A 40 -1.82 13.58 -7.40
C GLY A 40 -0.41 14.07 -7.09
N PHE A 41 0.60 13.22 -7.25
CA PHE A 41 2.00 13.58 -7.06
C PHE A 41 2.49 14.63 -8.06
N ILE A 42 2.15 14.49 -9.35
CA ILE A 42 2.49 15.48 -10.39
C ILE A 42 1.87 16.83 -10.06
N THR A 43 0.57 16.86 -9.74
CA THR A 43 -0.14 18.07 -9.39
C THR A 43 0.50 18.75 -8.18
N LEU A 44 0.79 17.98 -7.13
CA LEU A 44 1.43 18.52 -5.94
C LEU A 44 2.86 19.00 -6.19
N SER A 45 3.60 18.34 -7.09
CA SER A 45 4.94 18.76 -7.51
C SER A 45 4.92 20.10 -8.23
N ILE A 46 3.92 20.34 -9.09
CA ILE A 46 3.72 21.63 -9.77
C ILE A 46 3.41 22.72 -8.73
N ILE A 47 2.49 22.45 -7.81
CA ILE A 47 2.12 23.41 -6.76
C ILE A 47 3.34 23.72 -5.89
N TRP A 48 4.08 22.69 -5.45
CA TRP A 48 5.27 22.88 -4.62
C TRP A 48 6.39 23.67 -5.34
N SER A 49 6.59 23.44 -6.65
CA SER A 49 7.59 24.16 -7.43
C SER A 49 7.27 25.65 -7.55
N THR A 50 5.97 25.99 -7.60
CA THR A 50 5.49 27.37 -7.77
C THR A 50 5.36 28.10 -6.43
N HIS A 51 5.00 27.40 -5.36
CA HIS A 51 4.66 27.94 -4.04
C HIS A 51 5.52 27.37 -2.92
N ARG A 52 6.84 27.44 -3.06
CA ARG A 52 7.80 26.92 -2.04
C ARG A 52 7.71 27.61 -0.68
N GLU A 53 7.10 28.79 -0.62
CA GLU A 53 6.98 29.60 0.60
C GLU A 53 5.88 29.10 1.54
N ILE A 54 4.97 28.23 1.06
CA ILE A 54 3.89 27.72 1.90
C ILE A 54 4.44 26.68 2.89
N PRO A 55 4.36 26.98 4.21
CA PRO A 55 4.86 26.06 5.23
C PRO A 55 4.05 24.75 5.22
N GLY A 56 4.74 23.61 5.31
CA GLY A 56 4.09 22.30 5.32
C GLY A 56 3.93 21.65 3.95
N LEU A 57 3.93 22.41 2.85
CA LEU A 57 3.75 21.88 1.50
C LEU A 57 4.86 20.88 1.11
N GLY A 58 6.10 21.14 1.52
CA GLY A 58 7.23 20.23 1.31
C GLY A 58 7.06 18.90 2.04
N LEU A 59 6.53 18.89 3.26
CA LEU A 59 6.23 17.64 3.99
C LEU A 59 5.11 16.85 3.30
N TRP A 60 4.13 17.55 2.77
CA TRP A 60 3.05 16.92 2.02
C TRP A 60 3.55 16.29 0.72
N TRP A 61 4.47 16.99 0.03
CA TRP A 61 5.14 16.46 -1.15
C TRP A 61 5.92 15.17 -0.85
N TRP A 62 6.71 15.16 0.25
CA TRP A 62 7.41 13.95 0.70
C TRP A 62 6.46 12.81 1.06
N SER A 63 5.35 13.11 1.72
CA SER A 63 4.31 12.13 2.03
C SER A 63 3.74 11.51 0.74
N SER A 64 3.43 12.33 -0.26
CA SER A 64 2.91 11.86 -1.55
C SER A 64 3.93 11.03 -2.33
N LEU A 65 5.21 11.37 -2.25
CA LEU A 65 6.30 10.58 -2.83
C LEU A 65 6.39 9.19 -2.19
N CYS A 66 6.30 9.12 -0.86
CA CYS A 66 6.28 7.86 -0.12
C CYS A 66 5.05 7.01 -0.50
N ALA A 67 3.88 7.63 -0.64
CA ALA A 67 2.66 6.94 -1.07
C ALA A 67 2.81 6.35 -2.48
N LEU A 68 3.32 7.13 -3.43
CA LEU A 68 3.55 6.68 -4.79
C LEU A 68 4.58 5.53 -4.85
N ALA A 69 5.68 5.64 -4.12
CA ALA A 69 6.69 4.60 -4.02
C ALA A 69 6.14 3.31 -3.41
N ALA A 70 5.34 3.41 -2.34
CA ALA A 70 4.68 2.27 -1.71
C ALA A 70 3.72 1.58 -2.68
N GLN A 71 2.89 2.36 -3.39
CA GLN A 71 1.95 1.83 -4.37
C GLN A 71 2.66 1.14 -5.53
N SER A 72 3.78 1.71 -6.00
CA SER A 72 4.61 1.10 -7.03
C SER A 72 5.21 -0.24 -6.57
N LEU A 73 5.67 -0.32 -5.32
CA LEU A 73 6.17 -1.55 -4.74
C LEU A 73 5.09 -2.62 -4.62
N PHE A 74 3.87 -2.27 -4.20
CA PHE A 74 2.75 -3.20 -4.18
C PHE A 74 2.42 -3.72 -5.58
N PHE A 75 2.45 -2.85 -6.58
CA PHE A 75 2.24 -3.26 -7.97
C PHE A 75 3.33 -4.24 -8.45
N LEU A 76 4.60 -3.95 -8.14
CA LEU A 76 5.72 -4.84 -8.49
C LEU A 76 5.62 -6.21 -7.80
N GLN A 77 5.12 -6.27 -6.57
CA GLN A 77 4.95 -7.53 -5.83
C GLN A 77 3.98 -8.50 -6.49
N ALA A 78 3.04 -7.99 -7.29
CA ALA A 78 2.15 -8.82 -8.09
C ALA A 78 2.91 -9.65 -9.14
N PHE A 79 4.09 -9.17 -9.57
CA PHE A 79 4.93 -9.86 -10.56
C PHE A 79 6.11 -10.62 -9.93
N ALA A 80 6.64 -10.11 -8.83
CA ALA A 80 7.80 -10.69 -8.14
C ALA A 80 7.62 -10.58 -6.61
N PRO A 81 7.01 -11.59 -5.96
CA PRO A 81 6.77 -11.56 -4.53
C PRO A 81 8.08 -11.71 -3.75
N HIS A 82 8.70 -10.58 -3.39
CA HIS A 82 9.84 -10.51 -2.48
C HIS A 82 9.39 -10.04 -1.10
N MET A 83 9.69 -10.82 -0.07
CA MET A 83 9.37 -10.46 1.33
C MET A 83 9.88 -9.07 1.71
N ALA A 84 11.09 -8.72 1.30
CA ALA A 84 11.66 -7.39 1.53
C ALA A 84 10.81 -6.25 0.92
N GLY A 85 10.17 -6.48 -0.22
CA GLY A 85 9.29 -5.51 -0.86
C GLY A 85 8.03 -5.21 -0.04
N ILE A 86 7.44 -6.24 0.57
CA ILE A 86 6.26 -6.10 1.45
C ILE A 86 6.60 -5.22 2.66
N TRP A 87 7.75 -5.45 3.29
CA TRP A 87 8.22 -4.66 4.42
C TRP A 87 8.44 -3.21 4.06
N LEU A 88 9.14 -2.99 2.94
CA LEU A 88 9.45 -1.64 2.47
C LEU A 88 8.17 -0.87 2.09
N ALA A 89 7.22 -1.52 1.43
CA ALA A 89 5.95 -0.91 1.06
C ALA A 89 5.14 -0.51 2.31
N ASN A 90 5.05 -1.39 3.31
CA ASN A 90 4.37 -1.10 4.57
C ASN A 90 5.06 0.03 5.35
N LEU A 91 6.40 0.07 5.37
CA LEU A 91 7.15 1.16 5.99
C LEU A 91 6.88 2.49 5.30
N LEU A 92 6.87 2.52 3.96
CA LEU A 92 6.61 3.72 3.18
C LEU A 92 5.18 4.25 3.36
N ILE A 93 4.17 3.35 3.41
CA ILE A 93 2.78 3.75 3.71
C ILE A 93 2.67 4.36 5.10
N THR A 94 3.31 3.73 6.09
CA THR A 94 3.29 4.25 7.45
C THR A 94 3.96 5.59 7.56
N LEU A 95 5.09 5.77 6.89
CA LEU A 95 5.79 7.04 6.81
C LEU A 95 4.90 8.12 6.15
N CYS A 96 4.20 7.77 5.06
CA CYS A 96 3.24 8.65 4.40
C CYS A 96 2.15 9.12 5.38
N ILE A 97 1.51 8.18 6.08
CA ILE A 97 0.43 8.48 7.04
C ILE A 97 0.96 9.33 8.21
N ALA A 98 2.17 9.06 8.69
CA ALA A 98 2.78 9.78 9.80
C ALA A 98 3.23 11.21 9.41
N LEU A 99 3.61 11.45 8.16
CA LEU A 99 4.00 12.77 7.67
C LEU A 99 2.81 13.70 7.44
N MET A 100 1.62 13.16 7.14
CA MET A 100 0.41 13.95 6.89
C MET A 100 0.03 14.89 8.04
N PRO A 101 -0.12 14.44 9.30
CA PRO A 101 -0.44 15.34 10.41
C PRO A 101 0.66 16.37 10.68
N LEU A 102 1.93 16.04 10.47
CA LEU A 102 3.03 16.99 10.59
C LEU A 102 2.95 18.10 9.53
N ALA A 103 2.58 17.74 8.31
CA ALA A 103 2.36 18.70 7.22
C ALA A 103 1.21 19.66 7.56
N LEU A 104 0.11 19.12 8.10
CA LEU A 104 -1.04 19.90 8.53
C LEU A 104 -0.67 20.85 9.69
N GLN A 105 0.03 20.39 10.72
CA GLN A 105 0.47 21.23 11.83
C GLN A 105 1.30 22.42 11.32
N ARG A 106 2.25 22.15 10.41
CA ARG A 106 3.04 23.22 9.78
C ARG A 106 2.20 24.17 8.94
N PHE A 107 1.22 23.65 8.22
CA PHE A 107 0.32 24.47 7.40
C PHE A 107 -0.52 25.43 8.25
N PHE A 108 -0.95 25.02 9.44
CA PHE A 108 -1.65 25.87 10.41
C PHE A 108 -0.73 26.77 11.25
N GLY A 109 0.57 26.77 10.96
CA GLY A 109 1.54 27.59 11.70
C GLY A 109 1.94 27.02 13.06
N GLU A 110 1.54 25.79 13.38
CA GLU A 110 1.93 25.10 14.60
C GLU A 110 3.32 24.45 14.45
N SER A 111 4.05 24.35 15.54
CA SER A 111 5.32 23.62 15.56
C SER A 111 5.07 22.12 15.44
N PRO A 112 5.66 21.42 14.45
CA PRO A 112 5.45 20.00 14.29
C PRO A 112 5.96 19.21 15.49
N ASN A 113 5.12 18.34 16.01
CA ASN A 113 5.46 17.52 17.18
C ASN A 113 6.26 16.28 16.75
N TRP A 114 7.56 16.47 16.52
CA TRP A 114 8.49 15.39 16.14
C TRP A 114 8.58 14.25 17.16
N ARG A 115 8.30 14.54 18.43
CA ARG A 115 8.29 13.51 19.49
C ARG A 115 7.12 12.55 19.31
N ALA A 116 5.93 13.06 19.03
CA ALA A 116 4.75 12.23 18.75
C ALA A 116 4.95 11.40 17.48
N PHE A 117 5.55 11.99 16.43
CA PHE A 117 5.92 11.30 15.22
C PHE A 117 6.91 10.14 15.49
N ALA A 118 8.00 10.41 16.19
CA ALA A 118 8.99 9.41 16.53
C ALA A 118 8.39 8.27 17.37
N LEU A 119 7.56 8.61 18.36
CA LEU A 119 6.87 7.62 19.19
C LEU A 119 5.95 6.73 18.35
N PHE A 120 5.16 7.34 17.46
CA PHE A 120 4.28 6.59 16.55
C PHE A 120 5.08 5.63 15.67
N MET A 121 6.18 6.09 15.07
CA MET A 121 7.04 5.26 14.22
C MET A 121 7.69 4.11 14.99
N VAL A 122 8.15 4.34 16.22
CA VAL A 122 8.73 3.31 17.08
C VAL A 122 7.69 2.26 17.45
N ILE A 123 6.49 2.66 17.87
CA ILE A 123 5.39 1.74 18.20
C ILE A 123 5.04 0.89 16.98
N TYR A 124 4.93 1.52 15.81
CA TYR A 124 4.61 0.80 14.58
C TYR A 124 5.69 -0.22 14.21
N LEU A 125 6.97 0.16 14.29
CA LEU A 125 8.09 -0.77 14.03
C LEU A 125 8.10 -1.92 15.02
N LEU A 126 7.80 -1.69 16.29
CA LEU A 126 7.69 -2.75 17.30
C LEU A 126 6.56 -3.72 16.97
N ILE A 127 5.39 -3.22 16.56
CA ILE A 127 4.26 -4.05 16.12
C ILE A 127 4.62 -4.89 14.90
N LEU A 128 5.29 -4.27 13.92
CA LEU A 128 5.78 -4.99 12.74
C LEU A 128 6.77 -6.10 13.11
N CYS A 129 7.78 -5.79 13.92
CA CYS A 129 8.76 -6.78 14.38
C CYS A 129 8.07 -7.92 15.15
N TRP A 130 7.14 -7.58 16.04
CA TRP A 130 6.35 -8.58 16.78
C TRP A 130 5.56 -9.50 15.85
N SER A 131 4.88 -8.93 14.86
CA SER A 131 4.08 -9.68 13.88
C SER A 131 4.91 -10.70 13.10
N VAL A 132 6.17 -10.35 12.78
CA VAL A 132 7.07 -11.27 12.07
C VAL A 132 7.56 -12.38 12.97
N LEU A 133 8.05 -12.04 14.15
CA LEU A 133 8.55 -13.03 15.11
C LEU A 133 7.45 -14.03 15.47
N PHE A 134 6.21 -13.56 15.64
CA PHE A 134 5.09 -14.43 15.97
C PHE A 134 4.69 -15.35 14.82
N ASN A 135 4.78 -14.87 13.58
CA ASN A 135 4.44 -15.66 12.40
C ASN A 135 5.47 -16.77 12.12
N ASP A 136 6.74 -16.53 12.42
CA ASP A 136 7.80 -17.53 12.29
C ASP A 136 7.69 -18.63 13.36
N HIS A 137 7.27 -18.29 14.58
CA HIS A 137 7.01 -19.28 15.64
C HIS A 137 5.86 -20.23 15.25
N LEU A 138 4.78 -19.72 14.71
CA LEU A 138 3.63 -20.54 14.28
C LEU A 138 3.94 -21.48 13.09
N LYS A 139 4.93 -21.13 12.27
CA LYS A 139 5.39 -22.03 11.18
C LYS A 139 6.26 -23.14 11.71
N CYS A 140 7.03 -22.93 12.76
CA CYS A 140 7.91 -23.92 13.36
C CYS A 140 7.13 -25.00 14.14
N GLU A 141 5.94 -24.67 14.67
CA GLU A 141 5.08 -25.65 15.38
C GLU A 141 4.26 -26.56 14.45
N ARG A 142 4.09 -26.18 13.17
CA ARG A 142 3.29 -26.95 12.19
C ARG A 142 4.10 -27.87 11.28
N GLY A 143 5.39 -27.88 11.37
CA GLY A 143 6.29 -28.75 10.63
C GLY A 143 6.89 -29.82 11.50
#